data_31abb1127bb397eac1e3e9511a1f7267
#
_entry.id   31abb1127bb397eac1e3e9511a1f7267
#
_cell.length_a   1.000
_cell.length_b   1.000
_cell.length_c   1.000
_cell.angle_alpha   90.00
_cell.angle_beta   90.00
_cell.angle_gamma   90.00
#
_symmetry.space_group_name_H-M   'P 1'
#
loop_
_entity.id
_entity.type
_entity.pdbx_description
1 polymer ?
#
loop_
_entity_poly.entity_id
_entity_poly.type
_entity_poly.pdbx_seq_one_letter_code
_entity_poly.pdbx_strand_id
1 'polypeptide(L)'
;MIKGLYTAYTGMVNEQKRLDVLTNNLANADTNGYKKEGTTSQTFADELAIKIKDTSSYGLNKKLGVISMGVHLGETYTNYDQGSIKVTDNETDVALAGNGFFAIAFTNKAGETSVKYTRDGAFTVNTEGYLVTKDGDYVLNQAGAQNTDPNARIRLNPNA
;
A
#
# COMPACT_ATOMS: atom_id res chain seq x y z
N MET A 1 4.78 -27.94 -25.53
CA MET A 1 6.01 -27.20 -25.14
C MET A 1 5.74 -25.71 -24.93
N ILE A 2 4.99 -25.02 -25.81
CA ILE A 2 4.70 -23.57 -25.67
C ILE A 2 3.93 -23.23 -24.38
N LYS A 3 2.96 -24.05 -23.98
CA LYS A 3 2.18 -23.82 -22.75
C LYS A 3 3.04 -23.86 -21.47
N GLY A 4 4.00 -24.81 -21.39
CA GLY A 4 4.92 -24.87 -20.26
C GLY A 4 5.86 -23.66 -20.17
N LEU A 5 6.30 -23.15 -21.31
CA LEU A 5 7.09 -21.91 -21.40
C LEU A 5 6.28 -20.71 -20.89
N TYR A 6 5.01 -20.62 -21.29
CA TYR A 6 4.11 -19.57 -20.83
C TYR A 6 3.88 -19.62 -19.30
N THR A 7 3.63 -20.81 -18.75
CA THR A 7 3.48 -21.00 -17.30
C THR A 7 4.76 -20.61 -16.55
N ALA A 8 5.95 -20.95 -17.08
CA ALA A 8 7.22 -20.53 -16.48
C ALA A 8 7.39 -19.00 -16.55
N TYR A 9 7.04 -18.38 -17.67
CA TYR A 9 7.09 -16.94 -17.84
C TYR A 9 6.18 -16.21 -16.86
N THR A 10 4.90 -16.63 -16.74
CA THR A 10 3.97 -16.02 -15.79
C THR A 10 4.42 -16.16 -14.35
N GLY A 11 5.03 -17.31 -13.99
CA GLY A 11 5.64 -17.52 -12.67
C GLY A 11 6.79 -16.54 -12.42
N MET A 12 7.69 -16.35 -13.37
CA MET A 12 8.80 -15.37 -13.23
C MET A 12 8.29 -13.95 -13.07
N VAL A 13 7.31 -13.53 -13.88
CA VAL A 13 6.71 -12.17 -13.77
C VAL A 13 6.01 -11.99 -12.42
N ASN A 14 5.33 -13.01 -11.91
CA ASN A 14 4.70 -12.96 -10.61
C ASN A 14 5.73 -12.78 -9.48
N GLU A 15 6.82 -13.55 -9.49
CA GLU A 15 7.90 -13.40 -8.50
C GLU A 15 8.62 -12.06 -8.62
N GLN A 16 8.81 -11.53 -9.83
CA GLN A 16 9.38 -10.20 -10.01
C GLN A 16 8.52 -9.12 -9.34
N LYS A 17 7.21 -9.12 -9.60
CA LYS A 17 6.29 -8.16 -8.95
C LYS A 17 6.25 -8.31 -7.44
N ARG A 18 6.33 -9.55 -6.93
CA ARG A 18 6.43 -9.82 -5.50
C ARG A 18 7.71 -9.25 -4.90
N LEU A 19 8.83 -9.38 -5.61
CA LEU A 19 10.10 -8.79 -5.21
C LEU A 19 10.04 -7.26 -5.21
N ASP A 20 9.33 -6.63 -6.16
CA ASP A 20 9.14 -5.18 -6.19
C ASP A 20 8.44 -4.68 -4.92
N VAL A 21 7.38 -5.37 -4.47
CA VAL A 21 6.67 -5.03 -3.21
C VAL A 21 7.56 -5.27 -1.99
N LEU A 22 8.31 -6.37 -1.95
CA LEU A 22 9.24 -6.64 -0.85
C LEU A 22 10.35 -5.58 -0.77
N THR A 23 10.86 -5.15 -1.92
CA THR A 23 11.89 -4.10 -2.01
C THR A 23 11.34 -2.76 -1.54
N ASN A 24 10.09 -2.44 -1.90
CA ASN A 24 9.41 -1.24 -1.40
C ASN A 24 9.25 -1.28 0.13
N ASN A 25 8.79 -2.41 0.69
CA ASN A 25 8.70 -2.59 2.13
C ASN A 25 10.07 -2.45 2.83
N LEU A 26 11.12 -2.99 2.23
CA LEU A 26 12.47 -2.90 2.77
C LEU A 26 13.02 -1.46 2.72
N ALA A 27 12.79 -0.76 1.63
CA ALA A 27 13.16 0.66 1.50
C ALA A 27 12.48 1.54 2.54
N ASN A 28 11.26 1.18 2.97
CA ASN A 28 10.48 1.91 3.97
C ASN A 28 10.55 1.30 5.38
N ALA A 29 11.50 0.39 5.65
CA ALA A 29 11.62 -0.26 6.96
C ALA A 29 11.88 0.73 8.10
N ASP A 30 12.58 1.83 7.82
CA ASP A 30 12.91 2.90 8.78
C ASP A 30 11.96 4.11 8.69
N THR A 31 10.95 4.04 7.81
CA THR A 31 9.98 5.12 7.64
C THR A 31 8.92 5.07 8.74
N ASN A 32 8.78 6.15 9.51
CA ASN A 32 7.79 6.24 10.58
C ASN A 32 6.36 6.16 10.02
N GLY A 33 5.51 5.38 10.68
CA GLY A 33 4.11 5.26 10.28
C GLY A 33 3.86 4.46 9.01
N TYR A 34 4.88 3.93 8.35
CA TYR A 34 4.72 3.07 7.16
C TYR A 34 4.00 1.77 7.51
N LYS A 35 3.08 1.37 6.67
CA LYS A 35 2.35 0.10 6.77
C LYS A 35 2.73 -0.79 5.61
N LYS A 36 3.25 -1.99 5.93
CA LYS A 36 3.72 -2.94 4.93
C LYS A 36 2.61 -3.37 3.98
N GLU A 37 2.95 -3.51 2.72
CA GLU A 37 2.08 -4.10 1.72
C GLU A 37 2.38 -5.60 1.55
N GLY A 38 1.32 -6.37 1.45
CA GLY A 38 1.37 -7.79 1.10
C GLY A 38 0.74 -8.02 -0.27
N THR A 39 1.08 -9.13 -0.88
CA THR A 39 0.55 -9.54 -2.19
C THR A 39 -0.05 -10.91 -2.13
N THR A 40 -1.12 -11.14 -2.87
CA THR A 40 -1.70 -12.45 -3.11
C THR A 40 -1.39 -12.89 -4.52
N SER A 41 -1.13 -14.19 -4.70
CA SER A 41 -1.00 -14.78 -6.04
C SER A 41 -2.27 -15.54 -6.37
N GLN A 42 -2.80 -15.34 -7.57
CA GLN A 42 -3.98 -16.05 -8.08
C GLN A 42 -3.61 -16.87 -9.29
N THR A 43 -4.23 -18.02 -9.44
CA THR A 43 -4.10 -18.84 -10.66
C THR A 43 -4.97 -18.28 -11.77
N PHE A 44 -4.51 -18.37 -13.01
CA PHE A 44 -5.39 -18.14 -14.15
C PHE A 44 -6.49 -19.21 -14.18
N ALA A 45 -7.62 -18.84 -14.80
CA ALA A 45 -8.70 -19.78 -15.03
C ALA A 45 -8.17 -21.02 -15.77
N ASP A 46 -8.61 -22.18 -15.30
CA ASP A 46 -8.19 -23.45 -15.88
C ASP A 46 -8.81 -23.62 -17.27
N GLU A 47 -8.01 -24.03 -18.25
CA GLU A 47 -8.46 -24.34 -19.60
C GLU A 47 -8.61 -25.84 -19.82
N LEU A 48 -9.67 -26.24 -20.52
CA LEU A 48 -9.88 -27.63 -20.89
C LEU A 48 -8.91 -28.05 -22.00
N ALA A 49 -8.06 -29.00 -21.70
CA ALA A 49 -7.16 -29.60 -22.69
C ALA A 49 -7.88 -30.71 -23.48
N ILE A 50 -7.97 -30.52 -24.78
CA ILE A 50 -8.58 -31.47 -25.70
C ILE A 50 -7.51 -31.99 -26.65
N LYS A 51 -7.42 -33.34 -26.81
CA LYS A 51 -6.59 -33.95 -27.84
C LYS A 51 -7.31 -33.84 -29.19
N ILE A 52 -6.76 -33.02 -30.11
CA ILE A 52 -7.25 -32.87 -31.46
C ILE A 52 -6.44 -33.77 -32.38
N LYS A 53 -7.10 -34.52 -33.27
CA LYS A 53 -6.52 -35.49 -34.20
C LYS A 53 -5.85 -36.70 -33.52
N ASP A 54 -6.63 -37.63 -33.05
CA ASP A 54 -6.22 -38.99 -32.83
C ASP A 54 -6.78 -39.86 -33.96
N THR A 55 -5.93 -40.25 -34.91
CA THR A 55 -6.31 -41.08 -36.04
C THR A 55 -6.49 -42.57 -35.63
N SER A 56 -6.17 -42.92 -34.38
CA SER A 56 -6.26 -44.27 -33.87
C SER A 56 -7.63 -44.64 -33.30
N SER A 57 -8.51 -43.68 -33.10
CA SER A 57 -9.88 -43.94 -32.61
C SER A 57 -10.91 -43.16 -33.42
N TYR A 58 -11.86 -43.89 -34.00
CA TYR A 58 -12.99 -43.31 -34.74
C TYR A 58 -13.94 -42.64 -33.75
N GLY A 59 -13.95 -41.29 -33.76
CA GLY A 59 -14.91 -40.49 -33.02
C GLY A 59 -14.38 -39.81 -31.80
N LEU A 60 -14.75 -38.52 -31.66
CA LEU A 60 -14.73 -37.63 -30.52
C LEU A 60 -13.34 -37.27 -29.94
N ASN A 61 -13.08 -35.97 -29.96
CA ASN A 61 -11.96 -35.36 -29.27
C ASN A 61 -11.91 -35.83 -27.80
N LYS A 62 -10.87 -36.51 -27.41
CA LYS A 62 -10.71 -37.01 -26.04
C LYS A 62 -10.29 -35.85 -25.13
N LYS A 63 -11.07 -35.61 -24.09
CA LYS A 63 -10.69 -34.68 -23.00
C LYS A 63 -9.48 -35.25 -22.26
N LEU A 64 -8.38 -34.51 -22.19
CA LEU A 64 -7.17 -34.89 -21.47
C LEU A 64 -7.15 -34.43 -20.02
N GLY A 65 -7.97 -33.44 -19.68
CA GLY A 65 -8.02 -32.85 -18.35
C GLY A 65 -8.01 -31.32 -18.40
N VAL A 66 -7.76 -30.73 -17.27
CA VAL A 66 -7.68 -29.27 -17.09
C VAL A 66 -6.21 -28.86 -17.01
N ILE A 67 -5.85 -27.78 -17.66
CA ILE A 67 -4.50 -27.21 -17.64
C ILE A 67 -4.58 -25.80 -17.05
N SER A 68 -3.82 -25.54 -15.99
CA SER A 68 -3.60 -24.20 -15.49
C SER A 68 -2.59 -23.46 -16.37
N MET A 69 -2.91 -22.18 -16.68
CA MET A 69 -2.06 -21.29 -17.48
C MET A 69 -1.00 -20.55 -16.66
N GLY A 70 -0.85 -20.94 -15.38
CA GLY A 70 0.11 -20.32 -14.46
C GLY A 70 -0.53 -19.42 -13.42
N VAL A 71 0.25 -18.46 -12.92
CA VAL A 71 -0.14 -17.56 -11.83
C VAL A 71 0.08 -16.11 -12.24
N HIS A 72 -0.70 -15.22 -11.64
CA HIS A 72 -0.53 -13.77 -11.74
C HIS A 72 -0.67 -13.13 -10.36
N LEU A 73 -0.17 -11.92 -10.22
CA LEU A 73 -0.40 -11.12 -9.02
C LEU A 73 -1.90 -10.81 -8.93
N GLY A 74 -2.52 -11.21 -7.83
CA GLY A 74 -3.90 -10.86 -7.51
C GLY A 74 -4.00 -9.46 -6.92
N GLU A 75 -4.46 -9.39 -5.67
CA GLU A 75 -4.62 -8.13 -4.96
C GLU A 75 -3.39 -7.81 -4.11
N THR A 76 -3.06 -6.53 -3.99
CA THR A 76 -2.18 -6.01 -2.97
C THR A 76 -3.04 -5.52 -1.79
N TYR A 77 -2.61 -5.81 -0.58
CA TYR A 77 -3.29 -5.37 0.64
C TYR A 77 -2.31 -4.73 1.61
N THR A 78 -2.77 -3.70 2.31
CA THR A 78 -1.98 -3.03 3.33
C THR A 78 -2.29 -3.64 4.70
N ASN A 79 -1.26 -4.02 5.44
CA ASN A 79 -1.40 -4.52 6.81
C ASN A 79 -1.36 -3.34 7.78
N TYR A 80 -2.47 -3.12 8.51
CA TYR A 80 -2.62 -2.04 9.49
C TYR A 80 -2.28 -2.45 10.93
N ASP A 81 -1.70 -3.63 11.16
CA ASP A 81 -1.31 -4.07 12.50
C ASP A 81 -0.47 -3.00 13.22
N GLN A 82 -0.68 -2.89 14.53
CA GLN A 82 0.07 -1.96 15.36
C GLN A 82 1.51 -2.43 15.51
N GLY A 83 2.45 -1.58 15.10
CA GLY A 83 3.87 -1.77 15.35
C GLY A 83 4.29 -1.34 16.76
N SER A 84 5.54 -1.61 17.13
CA SER A 84 6.12 -1.13 18.38
C SER A 84 6.25 0.40 18.35
N ILE A 85 5.90 1.04 19.47
CA ILE A 85 6.10 2.47 19.66
C ILE A 85 7.53 2.66 20.14
N LYS A 86 8.28 3.53 19.44
CA LYS A 86 9.64 3.93 19.79
C LYS A 86 9.59 5.26 20.56
N VAL A 87 10.22 5.32 21.70
CA VAL A 87 10.38 6.57 22.44
C VAL A 87 11.46 7.40 21.77
N THR A 88 11.16 8.67 21.52
CA THR A 88 12.09 9.69 21.00
C THR A 88 12.27 10.79 22.04
N ASP A 89 13.36 11.55 21.93
CA ASP A 89 13.64 12.66 22.86
C ASP A 89 13.02 13.99 22.38
N ASN A 90 12.20 13.96 21.31
CA ASN A 90 11.53 15.15 20.79
C ASN A 90 10.16 15.33 21.44
N GLU A 91 9.90 16.53 21.96
CA GLU A 91 8.64 16.88 22.62
C GLU A 91 7.44 16.93 21.67
N THR A 92 7.69 17.11 20.36
CA THR A 92 6.63 17.22 19.33
C THR A 92 6.31 15.93 18.62
N ASP A 93 7.06 14.87 18.92
CA ASP A 93 6.79 13.55 18.33
C ASP A 93 5.61 12.88 19.04
N VAL A 94 4.61 12.46 18.27
CA VAL A 94 3.38 11.86 18.78
C VAL A 94 3.13 10.52 18.10
N ALA A 95 2.86 9.48 18.86
CA ALA A 95 2.51 8.17 18.34
C ALA A 95 1.04 7.84 18.56
N LEU A 96 0.40 7.24 17.55
CA LEU A 96 -0.95 6.69 17.65
C LEU A 96 -0.90 5.24 18.12
N ALA A 97 -1.51 4.97 19.28
CA ALA A 97 -1.78 3.62 19.76
C ALA A 97 -3.22 3.24 19.38
N GLY A 98 -3.39 2.24 18.52
CA GLY A 98 -4.70 1.79 18.05
C GLY A 98 -5.05 2.27 16.63
N ASN A 99 -6.33 2.21 16.30
CA ASN A 99 -6.84 2.56 14.98
C ASN A 99 -7.07 4.07 14.86
N GLY A 100 -6.56 4.68 13.80
CA GLY A 100 -6.73 6.10 13.53
C GLY A 100 -5.61 6.66 12.65
N PHE A 101 -5.75 7.92 12.27
CA PHE A 101 -4.79 8.65 11.44
C PHE A 101 -4.76 10.11 11.91
N PHE A 102 -3.62 10.77 11.73
CA PHE A 102 -3.54 12.22 11.82
C PHE A 102 -4.07 12.83 10.53
N ALA A 103 -4.88 13.88 10.66
CA ALA A 103 -5.33 14.64 9.50
C ALA A 103 -4.37 15.82 9.25
N ILE A 104 -3.96 15.98 8.01
CA ILE A 104 -3.06 17.04 7.58
C ILE A 104 -3.67 17.84 6.43
N ALA A 105 -3.41 19.15 6.40
CA ALA A 105 -3.77 20.02 5.28
C ALA A 105 -2.63 20.02 4.27
N PHE A 106 -2.75 19.22 3.23
CA PHE A 106 -1.79 19.14 2.14
C PHE A 106 -2.09 20.22 1.10
N THR A 107 -1.09 21.04 0.79
CA THR A 107 -1.22 22.06 -0.25
C THR A 107 -0.47 21.62 -1.51
N ASN A 108 -1.21 21.46 -2.61
CA ASN A 108 -0.64 21.10 -3.90
C ASN A 108 0.20 22.26 -4.47
N LYS A 109 1.09 21.98 -5.42
CA LYS A 109 1.87 23.00 -6.16
C LYS A 109 1.01 24.03 -6.89
N ALA A 110 -0.26 23.69 -7.18
CA ALA A 110 -1.25 24.62 -7.75
C ALA A 110 -1.91 25.56 -6.70
N GLY A 111 -1.58 25.42 -5.41
CA GLY A 111 -2.17 26.18 -4.32
C GLY A 111 -3.49 25.62 -3.77
N GLU A 112 -3.94 24.48 -4.28
CA GLU A 112 -5.15 23.83 -3.75
C GLU A 112 -4.81 23.07 -2.47
N THR A 113 -5.59 23.28 -1.42
CA THR A 113 -5.44 22.59 -0.14
C THR A 113 -6.47 21.49 -0.01
N SER A 114 -5.99 20.30 0.34
CA SER A 114 -6.83 19.11 0.57
C SER A 114 -6.46 18.43 1.88
N VAL A 115 -7.43 17.80 2.53
CA VAL A 115 -7.18 17.02 3.74
C VAL A 115 -6.68 15.64 3.35
N LYS A 116 -5.54 15.24 3.91
CA LYS A 116 -4.95 13.92 3.79
C LYS A 116 -4.74 13.32 5.17
N TYR A 117 -4.49 12.02 5.21
CA TYR A 117 -4.32 11.27 6.44
C TYR A 117 -2.95 10.61 6.47
N THR A 118 -2.27 10.71 7.62
CA THR A 118 -0.95 10.11 7.84
C THR A 118 -0.90 9.35 9.16
N ARG A 119 0.03 8.42 9.26
CA ARG A 119 0.43 7.76 10.52
C ARG A 119 1.79 8.23 11.01
N ASP A 120 2.50 9.05 10.23
CA ASP A 120 3.72 9.68 10.69
C ASP A 120 3.39 10.74 11.74
N GLY A 121 3.98 10.61 12.92
CA GLY A 121 3.80 11.52 14.05
C GLY A 121 5.03 12.37 14.34
N ALA A 122 6.01 12.40 13.44
CA ALA A 122 7.18 13.27 13.58
C ALA A 122 6.84 14.69 13.13
N PHE A 123 6.31 15.48 14.06
CA PHE A 123 5.88 16.85 13.80
C PHE A 123 6.94 17.86 14.27
N THR A 124 6.89 19.06 13.69
CA THR A 124 7.69 20.20 14.09
C THR A 124 6.80 21.43 14.26
N VAL A 125 7.30 22.43 15.00
CA VAL A 125 6.58 23.71 15.17
C VAL A 125 7.21 24.73 14.26
N ASN A 126 6.39 25.40 13.44
CA ASN A 126 6.86 26.47 12.58
C ASN A 126 7.04 27.80 13.37
N THR A 127 7.59 28.81 12.73
CA THR A 127 7.84 30.15 13.34
C THR A 127 6.57 30.88 13.79
N GLU A 128 5.40 30.47 13.27
CA GLU A 128 4.08 31.03 13.62
C GLU A 128 3.40 30.26 14.77
N GLY A 129 4.06 29.19 15.28
CA GLY A 129 3.54 28.35 16.36
C GLY A 129 2.55 27.28 15.91
N TYR A 130 2.47 26.96 14.63
CA TYR A 130 1.64 25.85 14.13
C TYR A 130 2.41 24.54 14.08
N LEU A 131 1.70 23.45 14.37
CA LEU A 131 2.21 22.11 14.22
C LEU A 131 2.21 21.69 12.74
N VAL A 132 3.38 21.33 12.21
CA VAL A 132 3.57 20.97 10.80
C VAL A 132 4.33 19.65 10.67
N THR A 133 4.14 18.99 9.54
CA THR A 133 4.95 17.82 9.15
C THR A 133 6.34 18.26 8.67
N LYS A 134 7.23 17.30 8.45
CA LYS A 134 8.56 17.57 7.86
C LYS A 134 8.50 18.22 6.48
N ASP A 135 7.40 17.97 5.74
CA ASP A 135 7.15 18.51 4.41
C ASP A 135 6.53 19.93 4.45
N GLY A 136 6.16 20.41 5.66
CA GLY A 136 5.56 21.73 5.86
C GLY A 136 4.03 21.74 5.84
N ASP A 137 3.38 20.60 5.77
CA ASP A 137 1.92 20.50 5.82
C ASP A 137 1.39 20.69 7.23
N TYR A 138 0.29 21.43 7.39
CA TYR A 138 -0.30 21.71 8.69
C TYR A 138 -1.08 20.54 9.26
N VAL A 139 -0.88 20.25 10.55
CA VAL A 139 -1.69 19.26 11.27
C VAL A 139 -3.02 19.87 11.66
N LEU A 140 -4.11 19.14 11.40
CA LEU A 140 -5.47 19.59 11.63
C LEU A 140 -5.99 19.09 12.99
N ASN A 141 -6.85 19.92 13.61
CA ASN A 141 -7.59 19.55 14.80
C ASN A 141 -8.80 18.64 14.44
N GLN A 142 -9.57 18.24 15.45
CA GLN A 142 -10.74 17.38 15.26
C GLN A 142 -11.78 17.98 14.31
N ALA A 143 -12.01 19.29 14.34
CA ALA A 143 -12.94 19.96 13.43
C ALA A 143 -12.47 19.89 11.97
N GLY A 144 -11.17 20.08 11.73
CA GLY A 144 -10.58 19.93 10.42
C GLY A 144 -10.62 18.50 9.89
N ALA A 145 -10.39 17.53 10.76
CA ALA A 145 -10.45 16.11 10.41
C ALA A 145 -11.88 15.67 10.05
N GLN A 146 -12.91 16.15 10.77
CA GLN A 146 -14.30 15.75 10.55
C GLN A 146 -14.98 16.51 9.42
N ASN A 147 -14.75 17.83 9.34
CA ASN A 147 -15.43 18.71 8.38
C ASN A 147 -14.63 18.93 7.10
N THR A 148 -13.46 18.31 6.99
CA THR A 148 -12.55 18.51 5.85
C THR A 148 -12.16 19.98 5.68
N ASP A 149 -12.04 20.74 6.80
CA ASP A 149 -11.66 22.13 6.79
C ASP A 149 -10.13 22.28 6.90
N PRO A 150 -9.45 22.71 5.83
CA PRO A 150 -8.00 22.86 5.82
C PRO A 150 -7.50 24.02 6.70
N ASN A 151 -8.39 24.89 7.20
CA ASN A 151 -8.02 26.02 8.03
C ASN A 151 -8.03 25.70 9.53
N ALA A 152 -8.58 24.58 9.93
CA ALA A 152 -8.65 24.15 11.33
C ALA A 152 -7.30 23.57 11.82
N ARG A 153 -6.26 24.39 11.80
CA ARG A 153 -4.86 24.05 12.12
C ARG A 153 -4.62 24.01 13.62
N ILE A 154 -3.75 23.10 14.06
CA ILE A 154 -3.31 23.06 15.46
C ILE A 154 -2.23 24.11 15.67
N ARG A 155 -2.49 25.05 16.60
CA ARG A 155 -1.52 26.05 17.04
C ARG A 155 -1.10 25.76 18.47
N LEU A 156 0.18 25.62 18.70
CA LEU A 156 0.76 25.55 20.03
C LEU A 156 1.01 26.97 20.52
N ASN A 157 0.68 27.25 21.80
CA ASN A 157 0.90 28.56 22.38
C ASN A 157 2.42 28.74 22.60
N PRO A 158 3.09 29.72 21.95
CA PRO A 158 4.52 29.92 22.11
C PRO A 158 4.93 30.46 23.50
N ASN A 159 3.95 30.75 24.35
CA ASN A 159 4.14 31.35 25.70
C ASN A 159 3.60 30.44 26.82
N ALA A 160 3.45 29.14 26.57
CA ALA A 160 3.05 28.17 27.61
C ALA A 160 4.24 27.49 28.23
#